data_fd26240d9936b35e7846dd4010c323e2
#
_entry.id   fd26240d9936b35e7846dd4010c323e2
#
_cell.length_a   1.000
_cell.length_b   1.000
_cell.length_c   1.000
_cell.angle_alpha   90.00
_cell.angle_beta   90.00
_cell.angle_gamma   90.00
#
_symmetry.space_group_name_H-M   'P 1'
#
loop_
_entity.id
_entity.type
_entity.pdbx_description
1 polymer ?
#
loop_
_entity_poly.entity_id
_entity_poly.type
_entity_poly.pdbx_seq_one_letter_code
_entity_poly.pdbx_strand_id
1 'polypeptide(L)'
;MINELWKWRFDFQSFGIESRKPTKQTIVSLMKKILTLVLILFSVQFIHAQETESLPTQSVFVELGGAGLPYSFNYDFRFDKTKMDSWGMRVGAGGYSVSDGDSFFSIPVMVNKLFGKGPHYFELGLGATFFTFSQQTYNNVSCYYDQNGQYICNESTSTSDFSFILPVDGSPSVMGTMNFGYRRIPVDGGFTWKVNLNPIFNNNGFWPLYAGIGLGYAF
;
A
#
# COMPACT_ATOMS: atom_id res chain seq x y z
N MET A 1 33.95 28.89 43.33
CA MET A 1 33.23 27.68 43.73
C MET A 1 32.14 27.37 42.71
N ILE A 2 32.47 27.34 41.43
CA ILE A 2 31.62 26.95 40.31
C ILE A 2 32.57 26.44 39.21
N ASN A 3 33.02 25.20 39.26
CA ASN A 3 33.83 24.62 38.17
C ASN A 3 34.07 23.09 38.38
N GLU A 4 33.02 22.29 38.60
CA GLU A 4 33.17 20.83 38.67
C GLU A 4 31.92 20.05 38.14
N LEU A 5 31.12 20.60 37.22
CA LEU A 5 29.90 19.92 36.75
C LEU A 5 29.89 19.51 35.26
N TRP A 6 31.04 19.49 34.58
CA TRP A 6 31.10 19.12 33.14
C TRP A 6 32.10 17.98 32.88
N LYS A 7 32.04 16.87 33.62
CA LYS A 7 32.91 15.70 33.41
C LYS A 7 32.16 14.38 33.33
N TRP A 8 30.98 14.37 32.67
CA TRP A 8 30.37 13.14 32.18
C TRP A 8 30.41 13.15 30.68
N ARG A 9 31.60 12.99 30.13
CA ARG A 9 31.79 12.64 28.73
C ARG A 9 31.55 11.13 28.64
N PHE A 10 30.36 10.74 28.17
CA PHE A 10 30.10 9.35 27.82
C PHE A 10 31.02 8.97 26.66
N ASP A 11 32.00 8.12 26.98
CA ASP A 11 32.93 7.56 26.04
C ASP A 11 32.24 6.41 25.28
N PHE A 12 31.61 6.74 24.14
CA PHE A 12 30.91 5.80 23.26
C PHE A 12 31.87 4.94 22.42
N GLN A 13 33.18 4.94 22.70
CA GLN A 13 34.20 4.26 21.90
C GLN A 13 34.54 2.83 22.33
N SER A 14 33.87 2.23 23.31
CA SER A 14 34.24 0.87 23.79
C SER A 14 33.28 -0.24 23.39
N PHE A 15 32.21 0.00 22.62
CA PHE A 15 31.46 -1.05 21.96
C PHE A 15 31.87 -1.12 20.49
N GLY A 16 32.88 -1.91 20.19
CA GLY A 16 33.33 -2.24 18.84
C GLY A 16 32.29 -3.06 18.08
N ILE A 17 31.15 -2.43 17.73
CA ILE A 17 30.23 -2.97 16.74
C ILE A 17 30.82 -2.59 15.39
N GLU A 18 31.74 -3.45 14.91
CA GLU A 18 32.24 -3.39 13.55
C GLU A 18 31.05 -3.56 12.60
N SER A 19 30.58 -2.47 12.04
CA SER A 19 29.51 -2.43 11.05
C SER A 19 30.03 -3.07 9.75
N ARG A 20 30.09 -4.41 9.72
CA ARG A 20 30.36 -5.16 8.49
C ARG A 20 29.15 -5.04 7.58
N LYS A 21 29.30 -4.37 6.46
CA LYS A 21 28.26 -4.35 5.40
C LYS A 21 27.92 -5.82 5.05
N PRO A 22 26.63 -6.20 5.08
CA PRO A 22 26.26 -7.58 4.80
C PRO A 22 26.68 -7.96 3.38
N THR A 23 27.34 -9.09 3.23
CA THR A 23 27.71 -9.61 1.90
C THR A 23 26.45 -10.07 1.15
N LYS A 24 26.51 -10.10 -0.19
CA LYS A 24 25.40 -10.61 -1.02
C LYS A 24 24.93 -12.00 -0.55
N GLN A 25 25.84 -12.85 -0.11
CA GLN A 25 25.51 -14.18 0.43
C GLN A 25 24.71 -14.09 1.75
N THR A 26 25.03 -13.15 2.63
CA THR A 26 24.31 -12.95 3.90
C THR A 26 22.89 -12.49 3.64
N ILE A 27 22.70 -11.58 2.67
CA ILE A 27 21.36 -11.07 2.28
C ILE A 27 20.52 -12.21 1.68
N VAL A 28 21.06 -13.01 0.77
CA VAL A 28 20.35 -14.15 0.15
C VAL A 28 19.98 -15.20 1.20
N SER A 29 20.87 -15.49 2.15
CA SER A 29 20.60 -16.42 3.26
C SER A 29 19.46 -15.89 4.16
N LEU A 30 19.46 -14.60 4.48
CA LEU A 30 18.42 -13.97 5.27
C LEU A 30 17.07 -14.00 4.55
N MET A 31 17.05 -13.68 3.26
CA MET A 31 15.82 -13.76 2.45
C MET A 31 15.25 -15.18 2.39
N LYS A 32 16.08 -16.21 2.23
CA LYS A 32 15.63 -17.61 2.29
C LYS A 32 15.01 -17.96 3.63
N LYS A 33 15.61 -17.55 4.75
CA LYS A 33 15.07 -17.79 6.09
C LYS A 33 13.74 -17.07 6.32
N ILE A 34 13.62 -15.83 5.85
CA ILE A 34 12.35 -15.07 5.94
C ILE A 34 11.28 -15.75 5.09
N LEU A 35 11.60 -16.15 3.85
CA LEU A 35 10.67 -16.86 2.97
C LEU A 35 10.20 -18.18 3.57
N THR A 36 11.12 -18.96 4.18
CA THR A 36 10.77 -20.21 4.87
C THR A 36 9.87 -19.95 6.08
N LEU A 37 10.16 -18.91 6.86
CA LEU A 37 9.34 -18.53 8.02
C LEU A 37 7.92 -18.12 7.58
N VAL A 38 7.81 -17.36 6.51
CA VAL A 38 6.51 -16.94 5.92
C VAL A 38 5.74 -18.17 5.42
N LEU A 39 6.40 -19.12 4.74
CA LEU A 39 5.78 -20.37 4.29
C LEU A 39 5.28 -21.23 5.47
N ILE A 40 6.05 -21.32 6.57
CA ILE A 40 5.64 -22.05 7.78
C ILE A 40 4.45 -21.35 8.45
N LEU A 41 4.47 -20.03 8.57
CA LEU A 41 3.34 -19.26 9.11
C LEU A 41 2.07 -19.43 8.26
N PHE A 42 2.19 -19.49 6.94
CA PHE A 42 1.07 -19.79 6.05
C PHE A 42 0.54 -21.20 6.24
N SER A 43 1.40 -22.22 6.39
CA SER A 43 0.97 -23.60 6.56
C SER A 43 0.23 -23.84 7.87
N VAL A 44 0.56 -23.14 8.95
CA VAL A 44 -0.13 -23.25 10.25
C VAL A 44 -1.57 -22.74 10.18
N GLN A 45 -1.87 -21.79 9.32
CA GLN A 45 -3.23 -21.26 9.14
C GLN A 45 -4.19 -22.30 8.51
N PHE A 46 -3.68 -23.23 7.69
CA PHE A 46 -4.52 -24.28 7.06
C PHE A 46 -4.97 -25.37 8.03
N ILE A 47 -4.29 -25.56 9.17
CA ILE A 47 -4.60 -26.62 10.13
C ILE A 47 -5.81 -26.26 11.01
N HIS A 48 -6.10 -24.98 11.20
CA HIS A 48 -7.25 -24.51 12.00
C HIS A 48 -8.56 -24.34 11.22
N ALA A 49 -8.57 -24.62 9.91
CA ALA A 49 -9.73 -24.41 9.06
C ALA A 49 -10.74 -25.60 9.03
N GLN A 50 -10.60 -26.59 9.90
CA GLN A 50 -11.34 -27.85 9.76
C GLN A 50 -12.46 -28.11 10.78
N GLU A 51 -12.84 -27.19 11.65
CA GLU A 51 -13.99 -27.46 12.54
C GLU A 51 -14.73 -26.15 12.89
N THR A 52 -15.67 -25.78 12.07
CA THR A 52 -17.00 -25.21 12.41
C THR A 52 -17.66 -24.81 11.10
N GLU A 53 -18.95 -25.04 10.91
CA GLU A 53 -19.79 -24.43 9.85
C GLU A 53 -19.87 -22.91 10.05
N SER A 54 -18.73 -22.23 10.06
CA SER A 54 -18.66 -20.78 10.15
C SER A 54 -18.71 -20.19 8.76
N LEU A 55 -19.61 -19.24 8.56
CA LEU A 55 -19.66 -18.47 7.32
C LEU A 55 -18.30 -17.86 7.01
N PRO A 56 -17.86 -17.83 5.74
CA PRO A 56 -16.56 -17.27 5.34
C PRO A 56 -16.59 -15.73 5.40
N THR A 57 -16.64 -15.20 6.61
CA THR A 57 -16.80 -13.77 6.90
C THR A 57 -15.50 -12.98 6.84
N GLN A 58 -14.41 -13.67 6.58
CA GLN A 58 -13.08 -13.07 6.43
C GLN A 58 -12.49 -13.46 5.07
N SER A 59 -11.67 -12.60 4.50
CA SER A 59 -10.95 -12.91 3.27
C SER A 59 -9.67 -12.11 3.13
N VAL A 60 -8.70 -12.73 2.48
CA VAL A 60 -7.48 -12.08 2.01
C VAL A 60 -7.48 -12.09 0.50
N PHE A 61 -7.08 -11.00 -0.14
CA PHE A 61 -7.02 -10.92 -1.59
C PHE A 61 -6.02 -9.90 -2.09
N VAL A 62 -5.53 -10.14 -3.29
CA VAL A 62 -4.76 -9.16 -4.07
C VAL A 62 -5.73 -8.46 -4.99
N GLU A 63 -5.65 -7.16 -5.05
CA GLU A 63 -6.44 -6.30 -5.95
C GLU A 63 -5.49 -5.56 -6.88
N LEU A 64 -5.78 -5.61 -8.16
CA LEU A 64 -5.15 -4.80 -9.20
C LEU A 64 -6.10 -3.65 -9.54
N GLY A 65 -5.61 -2.43 -9.50
CA GLY A 65 -6.46 -1.24 -9.50
C GLY A 65 -7.20 -1.12 -8.17
N GLY A 66 -8.41 -0.55 -8.22
CA GLY A 66 -9.28 -0.45 -7.04
C GLY A 66 -8.79 0.55 -5.98
N ALA A 67 -9.24 0.34 -4.75
CA ALA A 67 -8.98 1.29 -3.67
C ALA A 67 -7.49 1.47 -3.32
N GLY A 68 -6.67 0.45 -3.54
CA GLY A 68 -5.22 0.50 -3.28
C GLY A 68 -4.39 1.18 -4.35
N LEU A 69 -5.03 1.70 -5.39
CA LEU A 69 -4.45 2.32 -6.58
C LEU A 69 -3.79 1.26 -7.49
N PRO A 70 -2.46 1.23 -7.79
CA PRO A 70 -1.97 0.29 -8.80
C PRO A 70 -2.23 -1.17 -8.43
N TYR A 71 -1.92 -1.55 -7.21
CA TYR A 71 -2.25 -2.85 -6.63
C TYR A 71 -2.17 -2.80 -5.11
N SER A 72 -2.86 -3.75 -4.45
CA SER A 72 -2.82 -3.88 -2.99
C SER A 72 -3.10 -5.31 -2.53
N PHE A 73 -2.52 -5.66 -1.39
CA PHE A 73 -2.90 -6.81 -0.59
C PHE A 73 -3.92 -6.34 0.44
N ASN A 74 -5.04 -7.03 0.54
CA ASN A 74 -6.17 -6.61 1.36
C ASN A 74 -6.61 -7.72 2.30
N TYR A 75 -7.03 -7.33 3.49
CA TYR A 75 -7.78 -8.13 4.44
C TYR A 75 -9.15 -7.48 4.62
N ASP A 76 -10.20 -8.28 4.46
CA ASP A 76 -11.60 -7.87 4.59
C ASP A 76 -12.30 -8.78 5.59
N PHE A 77 -13.08 -8.19 6.50
CA PHE A 77 -13.81 -8.94 7.51
C PHE A 77 -15.19 -8.32 7.78
N ARG A 78 -16.13 -9.17 8.15
CA ARG A 78 -17.48 -8.76 8.58
C ARG A 78 -17.48 -8.49 10.07
N PHE A 79 -18.25 -7.47 10.50
CA PHE A 79 -18.41 -7.15 11.93
C PHE A 79 -19.28 -8.19 12.64
N ASP A 80 -20.30 -8.70 11.98
CA ASP A 80 -21.11 -9.82 12.46
C ASP A 80 -20.68 -11.09 11.70
N LYS A 81 -20.02 -11.99 12.42
CA LYS A 81 -19.50 -13.24 11.86
C LYS A 81 -20.61 -14.29 11.55
N THR A 82 -21.85 -13.99 11.94
CA THR A 82 -23.00 -14.86 11.68
C THR A 82 -23.73 -14.50 10.39
N LYS A 83 -23.35 -13.38 9.73
CA LYS A 83 -24.05 -12.83 8.58
C LYS A 83 -23.09 -12.30 7.54
N MET A 84 -23.15 -12.87 6.34
CA MET A 84 -22.36 -12.38 5.19
C MET A 84 -22.76 -10.98 4.73
N ASP A 85 -24.02 -10.60 4.87
CA ASP A 85 -24.58 -9.30 4.49
C ASP A 85 -24.41 -8.21 5.55
N SER A 86 -23.65 -8.49 6.61
CA SER A 86 -23.30 -7.49 7.61
C SER A 86 -22.34 -6.42 7.06
N TRP A 87 -22.26 -5.31 7.76
CA TRP A 87 -21.17 -4.37 7.53
C TRP A 87 -19.81 -5.01 7.79
N GLY A 88 -18.82 -4.59 7.06
CA GLY A 88 -17.46 -5.04 7.23
C GLY A 88 -16.46 -3.94 6.98
N MET A 89 -15.22 -4.27 7.21
CA MET A 89 -14.10 -3.37 6.99
C MET A 89 -13.03 -4.07 6.16
N ARG A 90 -12.42 -3.31 5.27
CA ARG A 90 -11.26 -3.70 4.48
C ARG A 90 -10.10 -2.79 4.82
N VAL A 91 -8.95 -3.40 5.04
CA VAL A 91 -7.67 -2.71 5.20
C VAL A 91 -6.67 -3.37 4.27
N GLY A 92 -5.85 -2.58 3.61
CA GLY A 92 -4.85 -3.12 2.70
C GLY A 92 -3.54 -2.35 2.75
N ALA A 93 -2.59 -2.86 1.99
CA ALA A 93 -1.32 -2.20 1.72
C ALA A 93 -0.87 -2.51 0.30
N GLY A 94 -0.34 -1.52 -0.39
CA GLY A 94 0.23 -1.65 -1.72
C GLY A 94 1.42 -0.74 -1.88
N GLY A 95 2.23 -0.97 -2.91
CA GLY A 95 3.35 -0.08 -3.16
C GLY A 95 4.46 -0.71 -3.96
N TYR A 96 5.25 0.11 -4.61
CA TYR A 96 6.41 -0.30 -5.40
C TYR A 96 7.58 0.67 -5.15
N SER A 97 8.76 0.17 -5.45
CA SER A 97 9.96 0.99 -5.52
C SER A 97 10.79 0.49 -6.69
N VAL A 98 11.19 1.38 -7.57
CA VAL A 98 12.03 1.09 -8.74
C VAL A 98 13.42 1.69 -8.58
N SER A 99 14.38 1.18 -9.36
CA SER A 99 15.80 1.53 -9.24
C SER A 99 16.10 3.02 -9.46
N ASP A 100 15.23 3.72 -10.18
CA ASP A 100 15.41 5.14 -10.55
C ASP A 100 14.95 6.11 -9.45
N GLY A 101 14.63 5.56 -8.27
CA GLY A 101 14.25 6.35 -7.09
C GLY A 101 12.75 6.61 -6.97
N ASP A 102 11.95 6.19 -7.94
CA ASP A 102 10.50 6.29 -7.86
C ASP A 102 9.96 5.26 -6.87
N SER A 103 9.21 5.74 -5.89
CA SER A 103 8.55 4.88 -4.93
C SER A 103 7.13 5.36 -4.69
N PHE A 104 6.25 4.40 -4.46
CA PHE A 104 4.86 4.61 -4.11
C PHE A 104 4.46 3.62 -3.02
N PHE A 105 3.74 4.08 -2.02
CA PHE A 105 3.17 3.23 -0.99
C PHE A 105 1.76 3.70 -0.66
N SER A 106 0.81 2.77 -0.51
CA SER A 106 -0.59 3.07 -0.21
C SER A 106 -1.17 2.18 0.88
N ILE A 107 -2.08 2.74 1.67
CA ILE A 107 -2.87 2.06 2.69
C ILE A 107 -4.34 2.38 2.45
N PRO A 108 -5.08 1.55 1.71
CA PRO A 108 -6.53 1.68 1.58
C PRO A 108 -7.23 1.19 2.86
N VAL A 109 -8.19 1.98 3.33
CA VAL A 109 -9.10 1.63 4.42
C VAL A 109 -10.52 1.91 3.96
N MET A 110 -11.42 0.92 4.07
CA MET A 110 -12.77 1.02 3.55
C MET A 110 -13.77 0.29 4.44
N VAL A 111 -14.91 0.89 4.65
CA VAL A 111 -16.09 0.21 5.19
C VAL A 111 -16.96 -0.24 4.01
N ASN A 112 -17.44 -1.47 4.05
CA ASN A 112 -18.22 -2.06 2.98
C ASN A 112 -19.40 -2.88 3.50
N LYS A 113 -20.38 -3.09 2.61
CA LYS A 113 -21.51 -3.96 2.86
C LYS A 113 -21.75 -4.85 1.64
N LEU A 114 -22.07 -6.12 1.91
CA LEU A 114 -22.44 -7.09 0.89
C LEU A 114 -23.96 -7.21 0.82
N PHE A 115 -24.49 -7.32 -0.39
CA PHE A 115 -25.90 -7.54 -0.69
C PHE A 115 -26.01 -8.75 -1.62
N GLY A 116 -26.69 -9.78 -1.19
CA GLY A 116 -26.85 -10.99 -2.00
C GLY A 116 -27.15 -12.23 -1.19
N LYS A 117 -27.16 -13.37 -1.85
CA LYS A 117 -27.37 -14.70 -1.26
C LYS A 117 -26.51 -15.74 -1.95
N GLY A 118 -26.20 -16.81 -1.22
CA GLY A 118 -25.34 -17.88 -1.72
C GLY A 118 -23.93 -17.33 -2.03
N PRO A 119 -23.33 -17.70 -3.17
CA PRO A 119 -21.97 -17.30 -3.49
C PRO A 119 -21.87 -15.92 -4.19
N HIS A 120 -22.97 -15.22 -4.44
CA HIS A 120 -23.03 -14.02 -5.29
C HIS A 120 -23.43 -12.80 -4.50
N TYR A 121 -22.55 -11.80 -4.45
CA TYR A 121 -22.75 -10.57 -3.70
C TYR A 121 -22.48 -9.33 -4.56
N PHE A 122 -23.32 -8.32 -4.38
CA PHE A 122 -23.02 -6.96 -4.75
C PHE A 122 -22.36 -6.26 -3.56
N GLU A 123 -21.22 -5.60 -3.78
CA GLU A 123 -20.45 -4.91 -2.74
C GLU A 123 -20.58 -3.40 -2.90
N LEU A 124 -21.04 -2.74 -1.84
CA LEU A 124 -20.97 -1.28 -1.71
C LEU A 124 -19.92 -0.92 -0.65
N GLY A 125 -19.12 0.09 -0.91
CA GLY A 125 -18.13 0.56 0.05
C GLY A 125 -17.80 2.03 -0.10
N LEU A 126 -17.28 2.58 0.99
CA LEU A 126 -16.75 3.93 1.08
C LEU A 126 -15.49 3.90 1.94
N GLY A 127 -14.47 4.61 1.53
CA GLY A 127 -13.21 4.64 2.24
C GLY A 127 -12.27 5.75 1.81
N ALA A 128 -11.06 5.63 2.28
CA ALA A 128 -9.96 6.51 1.91
C ALA A 128 -8.67 5.71 1.73
N THR A 129 -7.82 6.18 0.85
CA THR A 129 -6.49 5.65 0.63
C THR A 129 -5.47 6.70 1.03
N PHE A 130 -4.67 6.37 2.04
CA PHE A 130 -3.48 7.13 2.42
C PHE A 130 -2.34 6.65 1.55
N PHE A 131 -1.58 7.57 0.97
CA PHE A 131 -0.44 7.18 0.14
C PHE A 131 0.70 8.18 0.20
N THR A 132 1.90 7.67 -0.08
CA THR A 132 3.13 8.44 -0.23
C THR A 132 3.79 8.09 -1.54
N PHE A 133 4.49 9.06 -2.11
CA PHE A 133 5.28 8.88 -3.33
C PHE A 133 6.55 9.71 -3.25
N SER A 134 7.61 9.27 -3.95
CA SER A 134 8.81 10.07 -4.09
C SER A 134 8.61 11.14 -5.16
N GLN A 135 8.99 12.38 -4.83
CA GLN A 135 9.08 13.49 -5.79
C GLN A 135 10.54 13.62 -6.23
N GLN A 136 10.78 13.60 -7.52
CA GLN A 136 12.11 13.85 -8.07
C GLN A 136 12.20 15.32 -8.48
N THR A 137 13.25 15.96 -8.01
CA THR A 137 13.58 17.35 -8.39
C THR A 137 14.71 17.31 -9.41
N TYR A 138 14.46 17.83 -10.59
CA TYR A 138 15.44 17.95 -11.65
C TYR A 138 15.94 19.38 -11.73
N ASN A 139 17.25 19.56 -11.62
CA ASN A 139 17.89 20.83 -11.86
C ASN A 139 18.35 20.86 -13.33
N ASN A 140 17.66 21.64 -14.12
CA ASN A 140 18.01 21.86 -15.52
C ASN A 140 18.83 23.15 -15.63
N VAL A 141 20.02 23.05 -16.17
CA VAL A 141 20.88 24.20 -16.48
C VAL A 141 20.87 24.42 -17.98
N SER A 142 20.31 25.53 -18.40
CA SER A 142 20.32 25.96 -19.81
C SER A 142 21.27 27.12 -19.99
N CYS A 143 22.34 26.92 -20.76
CA CYS A 143 23.33 27.93 -21.03
C CYS A 143 23.25 28.37 -22.50
N TYR A 144 23.31 29.70 -22.74
CA TYR A 144 23.31 30.26 -24.09
C TYR A 144 24.13 31.54 -24.15
N TYR A 145 24.53 31.95 -25.34
CA TYR A 145 25.15 33.27 -25.56
C TYR A 145 24.05 34.29 -25.87
N ASP A 146 24.08 35.43 -25.18
CA ASP A 146 23.17 36.52 -25.46
C ASP A 146 23.59 37.28 -26.72
N GLN A 147 22.80 38.28 -27.13
CA GLN A 147 23.06 39.09 -28.33
C GLN A 147 24.38 39.92 -28.24
N ASN A 148 24.94 40.07 -27.03
CA ASN A 148 26.19 40.76 -26.78
C ASN A 148 27.39 39.82 -26.71
N GLY A 149 27.19 38.49 -26.94
CA GLY A 149 28.20 37.46 -26.87
C GLY A 149 28.54 37.04 -25.44
N GLN A 150 27.73 37.41 -24.44
CA GLN A 150 27.93 37.02 -23.04
C GLN A 150 27.32 35.64 -22.78
N TYR A 151 28.08 34.75 -22.16
CA TYR A 151 27.63 33.41 -21.77
C TYR A 151 26.76 33.48 -20.52
N ILE A 152 25.48 33.12 -20.64
CA ILE A 152 24.50 33.16 -19.56
C ILE A 152 24.00 31.74 -19.31
N CYS A 153 24.01 31.29 -18.05
CA CYS A 153 23.41 30.04 -17.60
C CYS A 153 22.20 30.32 -16.73
N ASN A 154 21.04 29.82 -17.11
CA ASN A 154 19.84 29.85 -16.31
C ASN A 154 19.62 28.47 -15.66
N GLU A 155 19.54 28.44 -14.36
CA GLU A 155 19.17 27.27 -13.60
C GLU A 155 17.64 27.28 -13.41
N SER A 156 16.98 26.21 -13.81
CA SER A 156 15.56 25.98 -13.56
C SER A 156 15.39 24.67 -12.81
N THR A 157 14.68 24.72 -11.71
CA THR A 157 14.31 23.54 -10.94
C THR A 157 12.91 23.12 -11.35
N SER A 158 12.76 21.89 -11.83
CA SER A 158 11.46 21.28 -12.09
C SER A 158 11.26 20.10 -11.15
N THR A 159 10.13 20.07 -10.47
CA THR A 159 9.72 18.93 -9.65
C THR A 159 8.74 18.09 -10.46
N SER A 160 8.95 16.77 -10.50
CA SER A 160 7.97 15.88 -11.11
C SER A 160 6.75 15.79 -10.21
N ASP A 161 5.61 16.24 -10.71
CA ASP A 161 4.34 16.06 -10.03
C ASP A 161 3.84 14.63 -10.26
N PHE A 162 3.48 13.97 -9.16
CA PHE A 162 2.82 12.66 -9.26
C PHE A 162 1.39 12.88 -9.74
N SER A 163 1.10 12.41 -10.94
CA SER A 163 -0.26 12.41 -11.50
C SER A 163 -0.63 10.97 -11.84
N PHE A 164 -1.41 10.31 -10.98
CA PHE A 164 -1.89 8.96 -11.28
C PHE A 164 -3.10 9.00 -12.21
N ILE A 165 -4.15 9.67 -11.83
CA ILE A 165 -5.38 9.92 -12.61
C ILE A 165 -5.91 11.31 -12.25
N LEU A 166 -5.79 11.68 -10.98
CA LEU A 166 -6.10 13.00 -10.48
C LEU A 166 -4.79 13.66 -10.01
N PRO A 167 -4.66 14.98 -10.19
CA PRO A 167 -3.54 15.72 -9.61
C PRO A 167 -3.51 15.55 -8.09
N VAL A 168 -2.32 15.46 -7.53
CA VAL A 168 -2.10 15.27 -6.10
C VAL A 168 -1.13 16.31 -5.58
N ASP A 169 -1.55 17.06 -4.56
CA ASP A 169 -0.77 18.12 -3.95
C ASP A 169 0.12 17.55 -2.83
N GLY A 170 1.34 17.16 -3.21
CA GLY A 170 2.36 16.73 -2.25
C GLY A 170 2.22 15.28 -1.73
N SER A 171 3.20 14.90 -0.94
CA SER A 171 3.33 13.57 -0.31
C SER A 171 3.69 13.76 1.17
N PRO A 172 3.00 13.16 2.14
CA PRO A 172 1.89 12.20 1.99
C PRO A 172 0.56 12.83 1.56
N SER A 173 -0.34 12.04 0.98
CA SER A 173 -1.64 12.49 0.53
C SER A 173 -2.76 11.49 0.84
N VAL A 174 -4.00 11.93 0.67
CA VAL A 174 -5.21 11.14 0.92
C VAL A 174 -6.16 11.27 -0.26
N MET A 175 -6.75 10.16 -0.66
CA MET A 175 -7.77 10.10 -1.71
C MET A 175 -9.00 9.37 -1.20
N GLY A 176 -10.17 9.95 -1.35
CA GLY A 176 -11.44 9.30 -1.06
C GLY A 176 -11.77 8.28 -2.15
N THR A 177 -12.37 7.16 -1.77
CA THR A 177 -12.69 6.06 -2.68
C THR A 177 -14.07 5.49 -2.35
N MET A 178 -14.92 5.35 -3.38
CA MET A 178 -16.14 4.54 -3.31
C MET A 178 -15.87 3.17 -3.92
N ASN A 179 -16.72 2.19 -3.64
CA ASN A 179 -16.65 0.87 -4.25
C ASN A 179 -18.05 0.39 -4.61
N PHE A 180 -18.21 0.01 -5.87
CA PHE A 180 -19.40 -0.59 -6.43
C PHE A 180 -18.97 -1.84 -7.19
N GLY A 181 -19.25 -3.02 -6.67
CA GLY A 181 -18.67 -4.22 -7.26
C GLY A 181 -19.51 -5.47 -7.13
N TYR A 182 -19.13 -6.45 -7.94
CA TYR A 182 -19.59 -7.81 -7.81
C TYR A 182 -18.48 -8.64 -7.15
N ARG A 183 -18.86 -9.47 -6.19
CA ARG A 183 -17.96 -10.36 -5.46
C ARG A 183 -18.55 -11.77 -5.38
N ARG A 184 -17.77 -12.78 -5.76
CA ARG A 184 -18.11 -14.18 -5.56
C ARG A 184 -17.36 -14.71 -4.34
N ILE A 185 -18.11 -15.19 -3.35
CA ILE A 185 -17.59 -15.86 -2.15
C ILE A 185 -18.28 -17.20 -2.04
N PRO A 186 -17.58 -18.34 -2.16
CA PRO A 186 -18.18 -19.66 -1.97
C PRO A 186 -18.79 -19.79 -0.57
N VAL A 187 -19.87 -20.56 -0.44
CA VAL A 187 -20.62 -20.71 0.83
C VAL A 187 -19.74 -21.31 1.92
N ASP A 188 -18.89 -22.26 1.55
CA ASP A 188 -17.98 -22.98 2.45
C ASP A 188 -16.58 -22.34 2.50
N GLY A 189 -16.44 -21.09 2.04
CA GLY A 189 -15.16 -20.46 1.88
C GLY A 189 -14.38 -20.92 0.65
N GLY A 190 -13.11 -20.50 0.53
CA GLY A 190 -12.26 -20.89 -0.58
C GLY A 190 -11.98 -19.75 -1.56
N PHE A 191 -11.70 -20.07 -2.83
CA PHE A 191 -11.32 -19.11 -3.84
C PHE A 191 -12.41 -18.07 -4.09
N THR A 192 -12.09 -16.81 -3.85
CA THR A 192 -12.97 -15.65 -4.05
C THR A 192 -12.40 -14.74 -5.13
N TRP A 193 -13.27 -14.10 -5.88
CA TRP A 193 -12.89 -13.06 -6.82
C TRP A 193 -13.91 -11.93 -6.84
N LYS A 194 -13.46 -10.77 -7.27
CA LYS A 194 -14.30 -9.59 -7.38
C LYS A 194 -13.91 -8.71 -8.55
N VAL A 195 -14.87 -7.96 -9.05
CA VAL A 195 -14.70 -6.89 -10.02
C VAL A 195 -15.44 -5.68 -9.49
N ASN A 196 -14.80 -4.54 -9.48
CA ASN A 196 -15.37 -3.35 -8.90
C ASN A 196 -15.03 -2.08 -9.68
N LEU A 197 -15.97 -1.16 -9.63
CA LEU A 197 -15.79 0.23 -10.02
C LEU A 197 -15.50 1.02 -8.74
N ASN A 198 -14.43 1.79 -8.77
CA ASN A 198 -13.95 2.57 -7.63
C ASN A 198 -13.86 4.05 -7.98
N PRO A 199 -14.96 4.81 -7.97
CA PRO A 199 -14.87 6.26 -8.07
C PRO A 199 -13.91 6.80 -7.02
N ILE A 200 -12.94 7.59 -7.47
CA ILE A 200 -11.93 8.23 -6.62
C ILE A 200 -12.09 9.74 -6.65
N PHE A 201 -11.78 10.39 -5.55
CA PHE A 201 -11.90 11.85 -5.42
C PHE A 201 -10.89 12.41 -4.42
N ASN A 202 -10.44 13.62 -4.69
CA ASN A 202 -9.61 14.43 -3.81
C ASN A 202 -10.02 15.91 -3.94
N ASN A 203 -9.23 16.82 -3.38
CA ASN A 203 -9.49 18.27 -3.48
C ASN A 203 -9.40 18.80 -4.91
N ASN A 204 -8.72 18.07 -5.81
CA ASN A 204 -8.43 18.51 -7.19
C ASN A 204 -9.39 17.91 -8.21
N GLY A 205 -10.27 16.97 -7.81
CA GLY A 205 -11.26 16.43 -8.74
C GLY A 205 -11.92 15.13 -8.33
N PHE A 206 -12.71 14.62 -9.27
CA PHE A 206 -13.47 13.38 -9.17
C PHE A 206 -13.30 12.56 -10.43
N TRP A 207 -12.93 11.28 -10.29
CA TRP A 207 -12.82 10.32 -11.38
C TRP A 207 -13.75 9.13 -11.16
N PRO A 208 -14.84 9.00 -11.93
CA PRO A 208 -15.88 7.99 -11.70
C PRO A 208 -15.52 6.59 -12.20
N LEU A 209 -14.63 6.47 -13.19
CA LEU A 209 -14.42 5.23 -13.96
C LEU A 209 -13.13 4.49 -13.59
N TYR A 210 -12.65 4.62 -12.35
CA TYR A 210 -11.55 3.81 -11.88
C TYR A 210 -12.06 2.42 -11.50
N ALA A 211 -11.39 1.36 -11.93
CA ALA A 211 -11.86 -0.01 -11.76
C ALA A 211 -10.78 -0.89 -11.13
N GLY A 212 -11.20 -1.99 -10.52
CA GLY A 212 -10.33 -2.98 -9.94
C GLY A 212 -10.81 -4.40 -10.15
N ILE A 213 -9.87 -5.34 -10.12
CA ILE A 213 -10.11 -6.77 -10.07
C ILE A 213 -9.35 -7.38 -8.91
N GLY A 214 -10.00 -8.21 -8.11
CA GLY A 214 -9.41 -8.88 -6.95
C GLY A 214 -9.54 -10.39 -7.03
N LEU A 215 -8.49 -11.09 -6.59
CA LEU A 215 -8.43 -12.54 -6.46
C LEU A 215 -7.93 -12.88 -5.06
N GLY A 216 -8.55 -13.89 -4.40
CA GLY A 216 -8.20 -14.20 -3.02
C GLY A 216 -8.83 -15.47 -2.47
N TYR A 217 -8.85 -15.54 -1.15
CA TYR A 217 -9.37 -16.67 -0.39
C TYR A 217 -10.23 -16.17 0.76
N ALA A 218 -11.41 -16.77 0.92
CA ALA A 218 -12.38 -16.49 1.98
C ALA A 218 -12.44 -17.66 2.98
N PHE A 219 -12.53 -17.33 4.28
CA PHE A 219 -12.52 -18.29 5.40
C PHE A 219 -13.30 -17.77 6.60
#